data_38aa10af2f5e3673ad268c25cffd69ad
#
_entry.id   38aa10af2f5e3673ad268c25cffd69ad
#
_cell.length_a   1.000
_cell.length_b   1.000
_cell.length_c   1.000
_cell.angle_alpha   90.00
_cell.angle_beta   90.00
_cell.angle_gamma   90.00
#
_symmetry.space_group_name_H-M   'P 1'
#
loop_
_entity.id
_entity.type
_entity.pdbx_description
1 polymer ?
#
loop_
_entity_poly.entity_id
_entity_poly.type
_entity_poly.pdbx_seq_one_letter_code
_entity_poly.pdbx_strand_id
1 'polypeptide(L)'
;IDWEYAGFSDPGIDVGYYIVDAMYDFPDAERFIKEYLGSGYDVSGRFHYMAYTAIIAYYWFVWALYRESCGADMGQSPENWRAMAEKYADYLLRE
;
A
#
# COMPACT_ATOMS: atom_id res chain seq x y z
N ILE A 1 -6.31 -11.28 8.05
CA ILE A 1 -7.19 -10.17 7.68
C ILE A 1 -8.58 -10.72 7.42
N ASP A 2 -9.55 -10.06 7.97
CA ASP A 2 -10.93 -10.49 7.83
C ASP A 2 -11.56 -9.75 6.64
N TRP A 3 -11.64 -10.43 5.51
CA TRP A 3 -12.14 -9.84 4.29
C TRP A 3 -13.64 -9.64 4.26
N GLU A 4 -14.36 -10.14 5.25
CA GLU A 4 -15.79 -9.92 5.36
C GLU A 4 -16.11 -8.42 5.48
N TYR A 5 -15.19 -7.67 6.05
CA TYR A 5 -15.38 -6.23 6.23
C TYR A 5 -14.90 -5.41 5.05
N ALA A 6 -14.25 -6.02 4.08
CA ALA A 6 -13.70 -5.28 2.93
C ALA A 6 -14.80 -4.59 2.14
N GLY A 7 -16.00 -5.16 2.08
CA GLY A 7 -17.11 -4.56 1.36
C GLY A 7 -17.61 -3.25 1.96
N PHE A 8 -17.24 -2.97 3.20
CA PHE A 8 -17.64 -1.75 3.87
C PHE A 8 -16.48 -0.76 3.99
N SER A 9 -15.34 -1.11 3.43
CA SER A 9 -14.14 -0.32 3.52
C SER A 9 -13.98 0.56 2.28
N ASP A 10 -13.08 1.54 2.39
CA ASP A 10 -12.73 2.39 1.27
C ASP A 10 -12.07 1.55 0.17
N PRO A 11 -12.47 1.72 -1.11
CA PRO A 11 -11.82 1.01 -2.22
C PRO A 11 -10.31 1.23 -2.27
N GLY A 12 -9.81 2.28 -1.64
CA GLY A 12 -8.37 2.53 -1.55
C GLY A 12 -7.62 1.39 -0.90
N ILE A 13 -8.28 0.62 -0.03
CA ILE A 13 -7.64 -0.53 0.61
C ILE A 13 -7.28 -1.58 -0.44
N ASP A 14 -8.20 -1.90 -1.35
CA ASP A 14 -7.93 -2.88 -2.39
C ASP A 14 -6.85 -2.42 -3.35
N VAL A 15 -6.90 -1.15 -3.76
CA VAL A 15 -5.92 -0.57 -4.66
C VAL A 15 -4.55 -0.55 -4.00
N GLY A 16 -4.47 -0.07 -2.76
CA GLY A 16 -3.21 0.00 -2.03
C GLY A 16 -2.63 -1.39 -1.81
N TYR A 17 -3.47 -2.35 -1.47
CA TYR A 17 -3.03 -3.73 -1.28
C TYR A 17 -2.40 -4.28 -2.55
N TYR A 18 -3.02 -4.04 -3.71
CA TYR A 18 -2.48 -4.51 -4.96
C TYR A 18 -1.12 -3.88 -5.27
N ILE A 19 -1.00 -2.57 -5.04
CA ILE A 19 0.24 -1.86 -5.29
C ILE A 19 1.36 -2.40 -4.41
N VAL A 20 1.07 -2.65 -3.14
CA VAL A 20 2.08 -3.19 -2.22
C VAL A 20 2.47 -4.61 -2.61
N ASP A 21 1.49 -5.44 -2.93
CA ASP A 21 1.75 -6.83 -3.30
C ASP A 21 2.57 -6.92 -4.58
N ALA A 22 2.30 -6.06 -5.54
CA ALA A 22 3.04 -6.02 -6.80
C ALA A 22 4.36 -5.27 -6.70
N MET A 23 4.62 -4.62 -5.58
CA MET A 23 5.85 -3.84 -5.35
C MET A 23 6.00 -2.72 -6.38
N TYR A 24 4.91 -2.07 -6.74
CA TYR A 24 4.95 -1.00 -7.74
C TYR A 24 5.69 0.22 -7.22
N ASP A 25 6.50 0.81 -8.09
CA ASP A 25 7.06 2.13 -7.87
C ASP A 25 6.04 3.20 -8.31
N PHE A 26 6.36 4.48 -8.08
CA PHE A 26 5.43 5.56 -8.33
C PHE A 26 4.84 5.59 -9.74
N PRO A 27 5.64 5.46 -10.81
CA PRO A 27 5.05 5.50 -12.15
C PRO A 27 4.04 4.39 -12.40
N ASP A 28 4.33 3.19 -11.92
CA ASP A 28 3.44 2.05 -12.09
C ASP A 28 2.21 2.19 -11.21
N ALA A 29 2.40 2.66 -9.97
CA ALA A 29 1.29 2.88 -9.05
C ALA A 29 0.35 3.95 -9.59
N GLU A 30 0.89 5.04 -10.11
CA GLU A 30 0.07 6.11 -10.66
C GLU A 30 -0.73 5.62 -11.87
N ARG A 31 -0.08 4.85 -12.75
CA ARG A 31 -0.77 4.29 -13.90
C ARG A 31 -1.91 3.36 -13.48
N PHE A 32 -1.66 2.52 -12.48
CA PHE A 32 -2.69 1.63 -11.97
C PHE A 32 -3.87 2.39 -11.39
N ILE A 33 -3.58 3.46 -10.63
CA ILE A 33 -4.63 4.29 -10.04
C ILE A 33 -5.44 4.98 -11.14
N LYS A 34 -4.76 5.49 -12.17
CA LYS A 34 -5.44 6.13 -13.30
C LYS A 34 -6.39 5.17 -13.99
N GLU A 35 -5.94 3.94 -14.22
CA GLU A 35 -6.77 2.94 -14.87
C GLU A 35 -7.96 2.55 -13.99
N TYR A 36 -7.73 2.44 -12.68
CA TYR A 36 -8.79 2.08 -11.75
C TYR A 36 -9.87 3.16 -11.68
N LEU A 37 -9.46 4.43 -11.60
CA LEU A 37 -10.38 5.53 -11.46
C LEU A 37 -10.99 5.96 -12.81
N GLY A 38 -10.31 5.70 -13.90
CA GLY A 38 -10.78 6.09 -15.23
C GLY A 38 -11.05 7.58 -15.32
N SER A 39 -12.24 7.96 -15.74
CA SER A 39 -12.61 9.36 -15.89
C SER A 39 -12.75 10.09 -14.55
N GLY A 40 -12.79 9.35 -13.45
CA GLY A 40 -12.85 9.94 -12.11
C GLY A 40 -11.49 10.27 -11.52
N TYR A 41 -10.41 10.08 -12.30
CA TYR A 41 -9.07 10.35 -11.78
C TYR A 41 -8.86 11.85 -11.57
N ASP A 42 -8.33 12.19 -10.41
CA ASP A 42 -7.91 13.55 -10.09
C ASP A 42 -6.79 13.48 -9.03
N VAL A 43 -6.24 14.64 -8.68
CA VAL A 43 -5.13 14.72 -7.72
C VAL A 43 -5.56 14.19 -6.35
N SER A 44 -6.78 14.49 -5.96
CA SER A 44 -7.30 14.04 -4.66
C SER A 44 -7.40 12.52 -4.60
N GLY A 45 -7.90 11.89 -5.66
CA GLY A 45 -7.99 10.43 -5.72
C GLY A 45 -6.61 9.79 -5.72
N ARG A 46 -5.68 10.35 -6.47
CA ARG A 46 -4.31 9.85 -6.49
C ARG A 46 -3.69 9.90 -5.09
N PHE A 47 -3.83 11.03 -4.41
CA PHE A 47 -3.29 11.20 -3.07
C PHE A 47 -3.91 10.17 -2.12
N HIS A 48 -5.22 10.00 -2.21
CA HIS A 48 -5.96 9.09 -1.35
C HIS A 48 -5.44 7.66 -1.48
N TYR A 49 -5.27 7.17 -2.71
CA TYR A 49 -4.83 5.81 -2.92
C TYR A 49 -3.35 5.61 -2.63
N MET A 50 -2.53 6.63 -2.85
CA MET A 50 -1.12 6.59 -2.45
C MET A 50 -0.99 6.54 -0.93
N ALA A 51 -1.87 7.27 -0.21
CA ALA A 51 -1.87 7.23 1.25
C ALA A 51 -2.22 5.83 1.76
N TYR A 52 -3.22 5.19 1.17
CA TYR A 52 -3.54 3.82 1.55
C TYR A 52 -2.40 2.86 1.26
N THR A 53 -1.69 3.07 0.16
CA THR A 53 -0.52 2.26 -0.17
C THR A 53 0.53 2.34 0.94
N ALA A 54 0.82 3.55 1.42
CA ALA A 54 1.78 3.73 2.51
C ALA A 54 1.32 3.04 3.79
N ILE A 55 0.03 3.18 4.12
CA ILE A 55 -0.54 2.57 5.32
C ILE A 55 -0.46 1.06 5.24
N ILE A 56 -0.82 0.48 4.10
CA ILE A 56 -0.83 -0.97 3.94
C ILE A 56 0.60 -1.53 3.97
N ALA A 57 1.55 -0.82 3.36
CA ALA A 57 2.95 -1.26 3.41
C ALA A 57 3.46 -1.28 4.86
N TYR A 58 3.11 -0.25 5.64
CA TYR A 58 3.49 -0.19 7.04
C TYR A 58 2.82 -1.32 7.84
N TYR A 59 1.54 -1.57 7.57
CA TYR A 59 0.80 -2.66 8.22
C TYR A 59 1.47 -4.00 7.96
N TRP A 60 1.85 -4.27 6.71
CA TRP A 60 2.52 -5.52 6.36
C TRP A 60 3.89 -5.63 7.03
N PHE A 61 4.60 -4.51 7.14
CA PHE A 61 5.88 -4.49 7.83
C PHE A 61 5.71 -4.89 9.30
N VAL A 62 4.75 -4.29 9.99
CA VAL A 62 4.50 -4.59 11.41
C VAL A 62 4.08 -6.05 11.57
N TRP A 63 3.22 -6.52 10.67
CA TRP A 63 2.78 -7.92 10.69
C TRP A 63 3.96 -8.86 10.53
N ALA A 64 4.87 -8.55 9.62
CA ALA A 64 6.06 -9.38 9.40
C ALA A 64 6.97 -9.41 10.62
N LEU A 65 7.13 -8.27 11.31
CA LEU A 65 7.89 -8.24 12.55
C LEU A 65 7.25 -9.14 13.60
N TYR A 66 5.95 -9.10 13.70
CA TYR A 66 5.24 -9.96 14.63
C TYR A 66 5.49 -11.44 14.29
N ARG A 67 5.38 -11.80 13.03
CA ARG A 67 5.62 -13.17 12.59
C ARG A 67 7.03 -13.63 12.90
N GLU A 68 8.02 -12.75 12.70
CA GLU A 68 9.39 -13.07 13.02
C GLU A 68 9.59 -13.29 14.52
N SER A 69 8.90 -12.51 15.34
CA SER A 69 8.97 -12.71 16.79
C SER A 69 8.39 -14.05 17.21
N CYS A 70 7.55 -14.64 16.38
CA CYS A 70 6.98 -15.96 16.61
C CYS A 70 7.81 -17.08 15.97
N GLY A 71 8.96 -16.75 15.39
CA GLY A 71 9.88 -17.74 14.83
C GLY A 71 9.80 -17.94 13.33
N ALA A 72 8.93 -17.21 12.64
CA ALA A 72 8.84 -17.32 11.19
C ALA A 72 10.01 -16.60 10.51
N ASP A 73 10.45 -17.13 9.38
CA ASP A 73 11.48 -16.49 8.56
C ASP A 73 10.79 -15.75 7.42
N MET A 74 10.78 -14.42 7.50
CA MET A 74 10.11 -13.59 6.49
C MET A 74 11.10 -13.11 5.40
N GLY A 75 12.36 -13.47 5.51
CA GLY A 75 13.36 -13.10 4.51
C GLY A 75 13.51 -11.60 4.38
N GLN A 76 13.48 -11.10 3.14
CA GLN A 76 13.63 -9.67 2.85
C GLN A 76 12.31 -8.92 2.89
N SER A 77 11.20 -9.61 3.08
CA SER A 77 9.88 -8.97 3.01
C SER A 77 9.70 -7.82 3.99
N PRO A 78 10.09 -7.94 5.28
CA PRO A 78 9.90 -6.82 6.20
C PRO A 78 10.65 -5.57 5.75
N GLU A 79 11.89 -5.72 5.28
CA GLU A 79 12.68 -4.59 4.85
C GLU A 79 12.09 -3.94 3.59
N ASN A 80 11.61 -4.77 2.67
CA ASN A 80 10.98 -4.28 1.46
C ASN A 80 9.71 -3.47 1.79
N TRP A 81 8.90 -3.97 2.70
CA TRP A 81 7.67 -3.26 3.08
C TRP A 81 7.97 -1.99 3.86
N ARG A 82 9.00 -2.01 4.72
CA ARG A 82 9.40 -0.81 5.44
C ARG A 82 9.89 0.26 4.46
N ALA A 83 10.73 -0.12 3.52
CA ALA A 83 11.26 0.82 2.52
C ALA A 83 10.12 1.39 1.68
N MET A 84 9.17 0.57 1.30
CA MET A 84 8.02 0.99 0.52
C MET A 84 7.15 1.97 1.31
N ALA A 85 6.89 1.66 2.58
CA ALA A 85 6.10 2.54 3.43
C ALA A 85 6.76 3.91 3.57
N GLU A 86 8.06 3.94 3.81
CA GLU A 86 8.80 5.19 3.93
C GLU A 86 8.78 5.98 2.62
N LYS A 87 8.95 5.30 1.51
CA LYS A 87 9.00 5.93 0.20
C LYS A 87 7.66 6.59 -0.15
N TYR A 88 6.57 5.89 0.07
CA TYR A 88 5.25 6.43 -0.23
C TYR A 88 4.84 7.52 0.76
N ALA A 89 5.20 7.36 2.03
CA ALA A 89 4.92 8.41 3.02
C ALA A 89 5.72 9.68 2.70
N ASP A 90 6.98 9.53 2.31
CA ASP A 90 7.80 10.67 1.95
C ASP A 90 7.25 11.40 0.73
N TYR A 91 6.79 10.64 -0.26
CA TYR A 91 6.15 11.22 -1.44
C TYR A 91 4.94 12.06 -1.06
N LEU A 92 4.10 11.55 -0.16
CA LEU A 92 2.90 12.26 0.27
C LEU A 92 3.23 13.55 1.03
N LEU A 93 4.28 13.51 1.83
CA LEU A 93 4.66 14.67 2.63
C LEU A 93 5.26 15.79 1.79
N ARG A 94 5.73 15.49 0.61
CA ARG A 94 6.29 16.48 -0.31
C ARG A 94 5.27 17.06 -1.26
N GLU A 95 4.11 16.47 -1.33
CA GLU A 95 3.00 16.98 -2.11
C GLU A 95 2.22 18.00 -1.29
#